data_2ce18eff3764729d803df758676b60d1
#
_entry.id   2ce18eff3764729d803df758676b60d1
#
_cell.length_a   1.000
_cell.length_b   1.000
_cell.length_c   1.000
_cell.angle_alpha   90.00
_cell.angle_beta   90.00
_cell.angle_gamma   90.00
#
_symmetry.space_group_name_H-M   'P 1'
#
loop_
_entity.id
_entity.type
_entity.pdbx_description
1 polymer ?
#
loop_
_entity_poly.entity_id
_entity_poly.type
_entity_poly.pdbx_seq_one_letter_code
_entity_poly.pdbx_strand_id
1 'polypeptide(L)'
;YSNNLDEFFRVRVATVNRMISMEKGVFRDKNLNPRKTLREINRITKEQQKEFQRIYNTVIQELAQQNIFVLNDHDLSPEHGKFVEQYFRDHVRPYLFPIILNNLKATSLHDHSLYLAVVLQVKGKPAQEKYAMVEVPVNTLSRFLILPPQDNKKYIILLDDVIRHCMSEIFSVFGFNSYKAYAI
;
A
#
# COMPACT_ATOMS: atom_id res chain seq x y z
N TYR A 1 8.07 -0.12 -15.20
CA TYR A 1 7.92 1.24 -14.63
C TYR A 1 8.33 1.26 -13.15
N SER A 2 7.71 0.45 -12.31
CA SER A 2 7.90 0.45 -10.85
C SER A 2 9.35 0.19 -10.43
N ASN A 3 9.99 -0.88 -10.94
CA ASN A 3 11.38 -1.21 -10.60
C ASN A 3 12.37 -0.11 -11.01
N ASN A 4 12.21 0.46 -12.22
CA ASN A 4 13.07 1.54 -12.68
C ASN A 4 12.90 2.82 -11.86
N LEU A 5 11.66 3.09 -11.41
CA LEU A 5 11.37 4.24 -10.57
C LEU A 5 11.99 4.07 -9.16
N ASP A 6 11.89 2.88 -8.57
CA ASP A 6 12.49 2.56 -7.27
C ASP A 6 14.01 2.73 -7.32
N GLU A 7 14.69 2.12 -8.29
CA GLU A 7 16.13 2.27 -8.46
C GLU A 7 16.53 3.73 -8.70
N PHE A 8 15.76 4.47 -9.51
CA PHE A 8 16.01 5.88 -9.75
C PHE A 8 15.94 6.70 -8.46
N PHE A 9 14.91 6.50 -7.64
CA PHE A 9 14.79 7.21 -6.37
C PHE A 9 15.87 6.80 -5.38
N ARG A 10 16.18 5.53 -5.28
CA ARG A 10 17.20 4.98 -4.37
C ARG A 10 18.60 5.49 -4.68
N VAL A 11 18.95 5.63 -5.95
CA VAL A 11 20.29 6.00 -6.36
C VAL A 11 20.38 7.49 -6.74
N ARG A 12 19.58 7.94 -7.71
CA ARG A 12 19.72 9.27 -8.28
C ARG A 12 19.11 10.35 -7.41
N VAL A 13 17.90 10.14 -6.92
CA VAL A 13 17.24 11.13 -6.06
C VAL A 13 17.92 11.21 -4.69
N ALA A 14 18.39 10.09 -4.14
CA ALA A 14 19.21 10.07 -2.94
C ALA A 14 20.50 10.91 -3.10
N THR A 15 21.15 10.84 -4.28
CA THR A 15 22.31 11.67 -4.58
C THR A 15 21.96 13.15 -4.62
N VAL A 16 20.84 13.52 -5.27
CA VAL A 16 20.35 14.91 -5.30
C VAL A 16 20.04 15.43 -3.89
N ASN A 17 19.38 14.61 -3.06
CA ASN A 17 19.10 14.96 -1.66
C ASN A 17 20.39 15.15 -0.84
N ARG A 18 21.40 14.32 -1.06
CA ARG A 18 22.71 14.48 -0.41
C ARG A 18 23.38 15.79 -0.81
N MET A 19 23.32 16.15 -2.12
CA MET A 19 23.81 17.45 -2.59
C MET A 19 23.09 18.62 -1.92
N ILE A 20 21.79 18.57 -1.77
CA ILE A 20 21.00 19.58 -1.06
C ILE A 20 21.43 19.71 0.42
N SER A 21 21.70 18.58 1.07
CA SER A 21 22.15 18.57 2.48
C SER A 21 23.57 19.14 2.66
N MET A 22 24.41 19.01 1.63
CA MET A 22 25.81 19.49 1.62
C MET A 22 25.97 20.93 1.14
N GLU A 23 24.93 21.57 0.60
CA GLU A 23 24.97 22.94 0.02
C GLU A 23 25.49 24.04 0.97
N LYS A 24 25.64 23.77 2.27
CA LYS A 24 26.15 24.73 3.22
C LYS A 24 27.67 25.00 3.16
N GLY A 25 28.41 24.38 2.19
CA GLY A 25 29.82 24.65 2.12
C GLY A 25 30.69 24.09 1.00
N VAL A 26 30.26 23.16 0.19
CA VAL A 26 31.19 22.36 -0.62
C VAL A 26 30.98 22.41 -2.16
N PHE A 27 29.77 22.68 -2.65
CA PHE A 27 29.54 22.69 -4.09
C PHE A 27 29.53 24.10 -4.68
N ARG A 28 30.62 24.45 -5.40
CA ARG A 28 30.79 25.72 -6.15
C ARG A 28 30.34 25.66 -7.60
N ASP A 29 29.70 24.60 -8.03
CA ASP A 29 29.24 24.55 -9.44
C ASP A 29 27.93 25.36 -9.57
N LYS A 30 28.07 26.57 -10.12
CA LYS A 30 26.95 27.54 -10.31
C LYS A 30 25.89 27.04 -11.29
N ASN A 31 26.15 25.95 -12.03
CA ASN A 31 25.25 25.41 -13.06
C ASN A 31 24.34 24.29 -12.51
N LEU A 32 24.67 23.70 -11.38
CA LEU A 32 23.83 22.66 -10.74
C LEU A 32 22.97 23.28 -9.64
N ASN A 33 21.65 23.24 -9.82
CA ASN A 33 20.70 23.60 -8.80
C ASN A 33 19.93 22.35 -8.33
N PRO A 34 20.42 21.61 -7.32
CA PRO A 34 19.83 20.34 -6.89
C PRO A 34 18.37 20.50 -6.44
N ARG A 35 18.00 21.63 -5.85
CA ARG A 35 16.63 21.91 -5.43
C ARG A 35 15.68 22.10 -6.63
N LYS A 36 16.15 22.72 -7.71
CA LYS A 36 15.38 22.84 -8.95
C LYS A 36 15.22 21.47 -9.60
N THR A 37 16.32 20.70 -9.66
CA THR A 37 16.30 19.34 -10.19
C THR A 37 15.31 18.44 -9.43
N LEU A 38 15.32 18.48 -8.09
CA LEU A 38 14.39 17.70 -7.27
C LEU A 38 12.93 18.09 -7.52
N ARG A 39 12.64 19.38 -7.64
CA ARG A 39 11.28 19.84 -7.97
C ARG A 39 10.81 19.33 -9.34
N GLU A 40 11.70 19.36 -10.33
CA GLU A 40 11.38 18.87 -11.68
C GLU A 40 11.16 17.35 -11.70
N ILE A 41 12.02 16.58 -11.00
CA ILE A 41 11.82 15.15 -10.79
C ILE A 41 10.44 14.87 -10.19
N ASN A 42 10.10 15.55 -9.12
CA ASN A 42 8.79 15.37 -8.44
C ASN A 42 7.61 15.74 -9.34
N ARG A 43 7.75 16.77 -10.18
CA ARG A 43 6.73 17.15 -11.15
C ARG A 43 6.50 16.04 -12.18
N ILE A 44 7.58 15.57 -12.81
CA ILE A 44 7.53 14.52 -13.82
C ILE A 44 6.98 13.21 -13.23
N THR A 45 7.45 12.83 -12.03
CA THR A 45 6.96 11.61 -11.36
C THR A 45 5.46 11.68 -11.07
N LYS A 46 4.95 12.84 -10.62
CA LYS A 46 3.51 13.01 -10.41
C LYS A 46 2.70 12.91 -11.70
N GLU A 47 3.21 13.41 -12.81
CA GLU A 47 2.55 13.26 -14.11
C GLU A 47 2.53 11.81 -14.57
N GLN A 48 3.65 11.10 -14.41
CA GLN A 48 3.72 9.66 -14.71
C GLN A 48 2.79 8.84 -13.83
N GLN A 49 2.66 9.17 -12.54
CA GLN A 49 1.72 8.50 -11.63
C GLN A 49 0.25 8.72 -12.07
N LYS A 50 -0.09 9.91 -12.51
CA LYS A 50 -1.44 10.21 -13.04
C LYS A 50 -1.73 9.39 -14.29
N GLU A 51 -0.77 9.32 -15.21
CA GLU A 51 -0.92 8.54 -16.43
C GLU A 51 -1.01 7.04 -16.14
N PHE A 52 -0.20 6.53 -15.22
CA PHE A 52 -0.31 5.16 -14.75
C PHE A 52 -1.71 4.86 -14.18
N GLN A 53 -2.23 5.75 -13.34
CA GLN A 53 -3.59 5.58 -12.77
C GLN A 53 -4.66 5.61 -13.87
N ARG A 54 -4.52 6.47 -14.87
CA ARG A 54 -5.44 6.51 -16.02
C ARG A 54 -5.44 5.19 -16.78
N ILE A 55 -4.25 4.66 -17.09
CA ILE A 55 -4.10 3.38 -17.79
C ILE A 55 -4.69 2.25 -16.95
N TYR A 56 -4.38 2.20 -15.66
CA TYR A 56 -4.93 1.21 -14.74
C TYR A 56 -6.46 1.21 -14.76
N ASN A 57 -7.08 2.39 -14.62
CA ASN A 57 -8.53 2.51 -14.65
C ASN A 57 -9.13 2.03 -16.00
N THR A 58 -8.45 2.31 -17.11
CA THR A 58 -8.88 1.82 -18.43
C THR A 58 -8.86 0.29 -18.48
N VAL A 59 -7.76 -0.33 -18.01
CA VAL A 59 -7.65 -1.80 -17.97
C VAL A 59 -8.75 -2.44 -17.11
N ILE A 60 -9.04 -1.85 -15.93
CA ILE A 60 -10.12 -2.33 -15.07
C ILE A 60 -11.49 -2.25 -15.77
N GLN A 61 -11.75 -1.18 -16.52
CA GLN A 61 -12.98 -1.04 -17.29
C GLN A 61 -13.07 -2.06 -18.43
N GLU A 62 -11.98 -2.33 -19.14
CA GLU A 62 -11.93 -3.35 -20.19
C GLU A 62 -12.13 -4.76 -19.64
N LEU A 63 -11.55 -5.07 -18.47
CA LEU A 63 -11.79 -6.34 -17.78
C LEU A 63 -13.27 -6.51 -17.42
N ALA A 64 -13.92 -5.46 -16.93
CA ALA A 64 -15.35 -5.50 -16.61
C ALA A 64 -16.22 -5.78 -17.85
N GLN A 65 -15.84 -5.30 -19.04
CA GLN A 65 -16.51 -5.63 -20.30
C GLN A 65 -16.38 -7.13 -20.66
N GLN A 66 -15.35 -7.80 -20.14
CA GLN A 66 -15.15 -9.25 -20.28
C GLN A 66 -15.72 -10.05 -19.11
N ASN A 67 -16.62 -9.45 -18.30
CA ASN A 67 -17.19 -10.04 -17.09
C ASN A 67 -16.14 -10.44 -16.02
N ILE A 68 -15.02 -9.72 -15.96
CA ILE A 68 -13.99 -9.88 -14.94
C ILE A 68 -13.96 -8.61 -14.08
N PHE A 69 -14.24 -8.74 -12.80
CA PHE A 69 -14.35 -7.63 -11.87
C PHE A 69 -13.27 -7.72 -10.81
N VAL A 70 -12.48 -6.66 -10.66
CA VAL A 70 -11.53 -6.52 -9.55
C VAL A 70 -12.22 -5.70 -8.46
N LEU A 71 -12.49 -6.36 -7.33
CA LEU A 71 -13.16 -5.75 -6.19
C LEU A 71 -12.13 -5.22 -5.18
N ASN A 72 -12.53 -4.21 -4.41
CA ASN A 72 -11.82 -3.75 -3.22
C ASN A 72 -12.54 -4.22 -1.95
N ASP A 73 -11.98 -3.93 -0.79
CA ASP A 73 -12.51 -4.32 0.53
C ASP A 73 -13.91 -3.76 0.85
N HIS A 74 -14.36 -2.71 0.15
CA HIS A 74 -15.65 -2.07 0.34
C HIS A 74 -16.74 -2.57 -0.63
N ASP A 75 -16.35 -3.20 -1.74
CA ASP A 75 -17.27 -3.61 -2.82
C ASP A 75 -17.73 -5.07 -2.71
N LEU A 76 -17.38 -5.75 -1.61
CA LEU A 76 -17.71 -7.16 -1.41
C LEU A 76 -19.21 -7.37 -1.15
N SER A 77 -19.82 -8.31 -1.87
CA SER A 77 -21.13 -8.83 -1.51
C SER A 77 -21.07 -9.58 -0.16
N PRO A 78 -22.18 -9.77 0.54
CA PRO A 78 -22.19 -10.54 1.79
C PRO A 78 -21.63 -11.96 1.63
N GLU A 79 -21.80 -12.57 0.48
CA GLU A 79 -21.28 -13.90 0.15
C GLU A 79 -19.78 -13.88 -0.06
N HIS A 80 -19.29 -12.92 -0.84
CA HIS A 80 -17.85 -12.70 -1.03
C HIS A 80 -17.16 -12.34 0.29
N GLY A 81 -17.79 -11.50 1.12
CA GLY A 81 -17.25 -11.14 2.44
C GLY A 81 -17.03 -12.38 3.32
N LYS A 82 -18.01 -13.26 3.43
CA LYS A 82 -17.87 -14.53 4.19
C LYS A 82 -16.74 -15.42 3.63
N PHE A 83 -16.64 -15.52 2.32
CA PHE A 83 -15.57 -16.29 1.67
C PHE A 83 -14.19 -15.68 1.98
N VAL A 84 -14.07 -14.36 1.87
CA VAL A 84 -12.83 -13.62 2.17
C VAL A 84 -12.42 -13.79 3.65
N GLU A 85 -13.37 -13.67 4.57
CA GLU A 85 -13.13 -13.88 6.00
C GLU A 85 -12.64 -15.32 6.30
N GLN A 86 -13.26 -16.32 5.68
CA GLN A 86 -12.84 -17.71 5.86
C GLN A 86 -11.44 -17.92 5.28
N TYR A 87 -11.19 -17.46 4.04
CA TYR A 87 -9.86 -17.53 3.41
C TYR A 87 -8.80 -16.82 4.26
N PHE A 88 -9.14 -15.66 4.80
CA PHE A 88 -8.25 -14.91 5.68
C PHE A 88 -7.84 -15.74 6.91
N ARG A 89 -8.79 -16.35 7.61
CA ARG A 89 -8.52 -17.16 8.80
C ARG A 89 -7.64 -18.37 8.49
N ASP A 90 -7.95 -19.06 7.39
CA ASP A 90 -7.33 -20.34 7.06
C ASP A 90 -5.95 -20.16 6.42
N HIS A 91 -5.77 -19.12 5.61
CA HIS A 91 -4.59 -19.00 4.75
C HIS A 91 -3.76 -17.75 4.98
N VAL A 92 -4.36 -16.62 5.38
CA VAL A 92 -3.63 -15.34 5.47
C VAL A 92 -3.14 -15.05 6.88
N ARG A 93 -4.02 -15.20 7.85
CA ARG A 93 -3.75 -14.86 9.27
C ARG A 93 -2.47 -15.50 9.85
N PRO A 94 -2.12 -16.76 9.54
CA PRO A 94 -0.89 -17.37 10.05
C PRO A 94 0.41 -16.68 9.65
N TYR A 95 0.38 -15.90 8.57
CA TYR A 95 1.54 -15.18 8.02
C TYR A 95 1.56 -13.68 8.40
N LEU A 96 0.58 -13.20 9.19
CA LEU A 96 0.51 -11.79 9.56
C LEU A 96 1.12 -11.55 10.94
N PHE A 97 2.06 -10.61 10.96
CA PHE A 97 2.74 -10.15 12.18
C PHE A 97 2.56 -8.64 12.31
N PRO A 98 1.43 -8.14 12.88
CA PRO A 98 1.19 -6.72 13.03
C PRO A 98 2.17 -6.12 14.04
N ILE A 99 2.84 -5.02 13.67
CA ILE A 99 3.78 -4.29 14.51
C ILE A 99 3.11 -2.99 14.96
N ILE A 100 2.80 -2.86 16.24
CA ILE A 100 2.29 -1.60 16.80
C ILE A 100 3.48 -0.66 17.04
N LEU A 101 3.42 0.52 16.42
CA LEU A 101 4.49 1.50 16.48
C LEU A 101 4.38 2.34 17.76
N ASN A 102 5.19 2.03 18.75
CA ASN A 102 5.33 2.86 19.94
C ASN A 102 6.30 4.03 19.70
N ASN A 103 7.20 3.89 18.73
CA ASN A 103 8.17 4.90 18.32
C ASN A 103 8.52 4.73 16.84
N LEU A 104 8.24 5.72 16.00
CA LEU A 104 8.46 5.68 14.55
C LEU A 104 9.93 5.50 14.14
N LYS A 105 10.88 5.67 15.06
CA LYS A 105 12.31 5.61 14.76
C LYS A 105 12.91 4.19 14.71
N ALA A 106 12.17 3.17 15.11
CA ALA A 106 12.75 1.84 15.37
C ALA A 106 12.26 0.73 14.42
N THR A 107 11.45 1.03 13.42
CA THR A 107 10.91 -0.01 12.52
C THR A 107 11.74 -0.08 11.25
N SER A 108 12.50 -1.17 11.12
CA SER A 108 13.16 -1.53 9.85
C SER A 108 12.13 -2.20 8.95
N LEU A 109 11.85 -1.60 7.80
CA LEU A 109 11.03 -2.20 6.75
C LEU A 109 11.91 -3.01 5.82
N HIS A 110 11.41 -4.14 5.31
CA HIS A 110 12.11 -4.92 4.31
C HIS A 110 11.97 -4.27 2.94
N ASP A 111 13.05 -4.20 2.20
CA ASP A 111 13.04 -3.76 0.82
C ASP A 111 12.15 -4.69 -0.04
N HIS A 112 11.48 -4.13 -1.03
CA HIS A 112 10.58 -4.85 -1.95
C HIS A 112 9.38 -5.55 -1.29
N SER A 113 9.04 -5.19 -0.05
CA SER A 113 7.83 -5.66 0.62
C SER A 113 6.70 -4.64 0.50
N LEU A 114 5.48 -5.14 0.48
CA LEU A 114 4.27 -4.32 0.52
C LEU A 114 3.78 -4.25 1.98
N TYR A 115 3.55 -3.07 2.48
CA TYR A 115 3.04 -2.85 3.82
C TYR A 115 1.68 -2.15 3.81
N LEU A 116 0.88 -2.42 4.82
CA LEU A 116 -0.25 -1.60 5.20
C LEU A 116 0.14 -0.77 6.43
N ALA A 117 0.21 0.55 6.24
CA ALA A 117 0.29 1.50 7.35
C ALA A 117 -1.12 1.71 7.92
N VAL A 118 -1.32 1.36 9.18
CA VAL A 118 -2.64 1.33 9.81
C VAL A 118 -2.72 2.37 10.90
N VAL A 119 -3.75 3.23 10.82
CA VAL A 119 -4.15 4.13 11.90
C VAL A 119 -5.19 3.41 12.74
N LEU A 120 -4.91 3.23 14.02
CA LEU A 120 -5.73 2.54 14.99
C LEU A 120 -6.38 3.55 15.94
N GLN A 121 -7.68 3.45 16.14
CA GLN A 121 -8.44 4.32 17.05
C GLN A 121 -9.38 3.51 17.93
N VAL A 122 -9.65 4.02 19.12
CA VAL A 122 -10.75 3.55 19.98
C VAL A 122 -11.97 4.42 19.68
N LYS A 123 -13.08 3.81 19.30
CA LYS A 123 -14.34 4.51 19.00
C LYS A 123 -14.75 5.38 20.20
N GLY A 124 -14.97 6.69 19.96
CA GLY A 124 -15.30 7.64 21.02
C GLY A 124 -14.09 8.26 21.74
N LYS A 125 -12.85 7.88 21.39
CA LYS A 125 -11.61 8.45 21.95
C LYS A 125 -10.61 8.83 20.82
N PRO A 126 -10.94 9.77 19.93
CA PRO A 126 -10.11 10.10 18.78
C PRO A 126 -8.72 10.65 19.15
N ALA A 127 -8.54 11.15 20.38
CA ALA A 127 -7.24 11.63 20.86
C ALA A 127 -6.21 10.51 21.15
N GLN A 128 -6.59 9.24 21.07
CA GLN A 128 -5.72 8.09 21.30
C GLN A 128 -5.48 7.32 19.99
N GLU A 129 -4.89 7.98 19.03
CA GLU A 129 -4.41 7.30 17.81
C GLU A 129 -3.15 6.51 18.11
N LYS A 130 -3.08 5.29 17.59
CA LYS A 130 -1.86 4.50 17.48
C LYS A 130 -1.65 4.11 16.02
N TYR A 131 -0.44 3.77 15.71
CA TYR A 131 -0.05 3.38 14.37
C TYR A 131 0.47 1.96 14.39
N ALA A 132 0.18 1.21 13.33
CA ALA A 132 0.71 -0.12 13.16
C ALA A 132 1.15 -0.33 11.72
N MET A 133 2.03 -1.32 11.54
CA MET A 133 2.45 -1.80 10.22
C MET A 133 2.08 -3.27 10.11
N VAL A 134 1.54 -3.64 8.96
CA VAL A 134 1.25 -5.03 8.61
C VAL A 134 1.93 -5.32 7.28
N GLU A 135 2.87 -6.25 7.27
CA GLU A 135 3.47 -6.72 6.02
C GLU A 135 2.47 -7.61 5.28
N VAL A 136 2.25 -7.34 4.00
CA VAL A 136 1.40 -8.17 3.14
C VAL A 136 2.25 -9.32 2.62
N PRO A 137 1.92 -10.59 2.89
CA PRO A 137 2.77 -11.74 2.62
C PRO A 137 2.76 -12.16 1.14
N VAL A 138 3.05 -11.22 0.23
CA VAL A 138 3.04 -11.45 -1.23
C VAL A 138 4.13 -12.41 -1.72
N ASN A 139 5.15 -12.66 -0.89
CA ASN A 139 6.22 -13.63 -1.20
C ASN A 139 5.79 -15.07 -0.89
N THR A 140 4.75 -15.26 -0.11
CA THR A 140 4.27 -16.59 0.35
C THR A 140 2.90 -16.92 -0.24
N LEU A 141 2.04 -15.92 -0.38
CA LEU A 141 0.67 -16.08 -0.87
C LEU A 141 0.49 -15.37 -2.21
N SER A 142 -0.45 -15.86 -3.01
CA SER A 142 -0.84 -15.18 -4.26
C SER A 142 -1.36 -13.77 -3.94
N ARG A 143 -0.91 -12.78 -4.72
CA ARG A 143 -1.41 -11.42 -4.63
C ARG A 143 -2.89 -11.30 -5.03
N PHE A 144 -3.39 -12.22 -5.82
CA PHE A 144 -4.76 -12.23 -6.33
C PHE A 144 -5.52 -13.42 -5.74
N LEU A 145 -6.68 -13.16 -5.18
CA LEU A 145 -7.64 -14.17 -4.76
C LEU A 145 -8.82 -14.16 -5.71
N ILE A 146 -9.12 -15.33 -6.30
CA ILE A 146 -10.32 -15.52 -7.13
C ILE A 146 -11.47 -15.80 -6.18
N LEU A 147 -12.52 -15.01 -6.30
CA LEU A 147 -13.75 -15.16 -5.51
C LEU A 147 -14.74 -16.09 -6.21
N PRO A 148 -15.72 -16.67 -5.48
CA PRO A 148 -16.80 -17.44 -6.09
C PRO A 148 -17.50 -16.65 -7.19
N PRO A 149 -17.77 -17.26 -8.36
CA PRO A 149 -18.46 -16.59 -9.44
C PRO A 149 -19.92 -16.30 -9.04
N GLN A 150 -20.45 -15.16 -9.47
CA GLN A 150 -21.86 -14.78 -9.33
C GLN A 150 -22.37 -14.31 -10.70
N ASP A 151 -23.58 -14.70 -11.09
CA ASP A 151 -24.23 -14.28 -12.35
C ASP A 151 -23.33 -14.44 -13.60
N ASN A 152 -22.60 -15.54 -13.68
CA ASN A 152 -21.65 -15.81 -14.77
C ASN A 152 -20.50 -14.80 -14.90
N LYS A 153 -20.21 -14.05 -13.84
CA LYS A 153 -19.12 -13.09 -13.71
C LYS A 153 -17.99 -13.65 -12.87
N LYS A 154 -16.77 -13.26 -13.19
CA LYS A 154 -15.57 -13.61 -12.43
C LYS A 154 -15.15 -12.44 -11.55
N TYR A 155 -14.80 -12.73 -10.30
CA TYR A 155 -14.41 -11.73 -9.34
C TYR A 155 -13.03 -12.03 -8.78
N ILE A 156 -12.24 -11.00 -8.61
CA ILE A 156 -10.88 -11.06 -8.11
C ILE A 156 -10.74 -9.97 -7.04
N ILE A 157 -10.03 -10.27 -5.97
CA ILE A 157 -9.64 -9.29 -4.94
C ILE A 157 -8.14 -9.37 -4.69
N LEU A 158 -7.52 -8.24 -4.37
CA LEU A 158 -6.11 -8.19 -4.00
C LEU A 158 -5.92 -8.64 -2.54
N LEU A 159 -4.77 -9.26 -2.25
CA LEU A 159 -4.43 -9.76 -0.92
C LEU A 159 -4.42 -8.65 0.14
N ASP A 160 -3.99 -7.44 -0.22
CA ASP A 160 -4.02 -6.29 0.68
C ASP A 160 -5.46 -5.82 0.98
N ASP A 161 -6.41 -5.97 0.05
CA ASP A 161 -7.83 -5.70 0.29
C ASP A 161 -8.49 -6.81 1.14
N VAL A 162 -8.08 -8.08 0.99
CA VAL A 162 -8.46 -9.17 1.90
C VAL A 162 -8.06 -8.82 3.34
N ILE A 163 -6.84 -8.35 3.54
CA ILE A 163 -6.33 -7.96 4.86
C ILE A 163 -7.08 -6.73 5.39
N ARG A 164 -7.37 -5.72 4.54
CA ARG A 164 -8.17 -4.54 4.93
C ARG A 164 -9.57 -4.93 5.39
N HIS A 165 -10.24 -5.81 4.67
CA HIS A 165 -11.56 -6.30 5.04
C HIS A 165 -11.57 -6.95 6.43
N CYS A 166 -10.51 -7.68 6.76
CA CYS A 166 -10.37 -8.42 8.01
C CYS A 166 -9.58 -7.68 9.12
N MET A 167 -9.38 -6.36 9.01
CA MET A 167 -8.63 -5.57 10.02
C MET A 167 -9.17 -5.71 11.44
N SER A 168 -10.49 -5.86 11.59
CA SER A 168 -11.12 -6.09 12.88
C SER A 168 -10.63 -7.37 13.56
N GLU A 169 -10.41 -8.44 12.80
CA GLU A 169 -9.90 -9.70 13.35
C GLU A 169 -8.43 -9.61 13.79
N ILE A 170 -7.67 -8.67 13.19
CA ILE A 170 -6.27 -8.45 13.54
C ILE A 170 -6.14 -7.62 14.83
N PHE A 171 -6.90 -6.52 14.93
CA PHE A 171 -6.64 -5.48 15.94
C PHE A 171 -7.65 -5.40 17.08
N SER A 172 -8.82 -6.10 17.00
CA SER A 172 -9.81 -6.11 18.09
C SER A 172 -9.25 -6.65 19.41
N VAL A 173 -8.36 -7.63 19.34
CA VAL A 173 -7.67 -8.20 20.51
C VAL A 173 -6.84 -7.18 21.30
N PHE A 174 -6.44 -6.09 20.64
CA PHE A 174 -5.70 -4.98 21.25
C PHE A 174 -6.62 -3.83 21.73
N GLY A 175 -7.94 -4.00 21.66
CA GLY A 175 -8.93 -3.01 22.09
C GLY A 175 -9.21 -1.90 21.09
N PHE A 176 -8.73 -2.01 19.83
CA PHE A 176 -9.04 -1.07 18.76
C PHE A 176 -10.27 -1.52 17.98
N ASN A 177 -11.11 -0.57 17.57
CA ASN A 177 -12.35 -0.83 16.86
C ASN A 177 -12.65 0.17 15.71
N SER A 178 -11.68 0.98 15.35
CA SER A 178 -11.70 1.81 14.16
C SER A 178 -10.33 1.77 13.49
N TYR A 179 -10.30 1.55 12.17
CA TYR A 179 -9.10 1.29 11.41
C TYR A 179 -9.11 2.06 10.10
N LYS A 180 -7.96 2.64 9.73
CA LYS A 180 -7.71 3.16 8.38
C LYS A 180 -6.37 2.60 7.91
N ALA A 181 -6.34 1.90 6.79
CA ALA A 181 -5.14 1.27 6.26
C ALA A 181 -4.76 1.84 4.90
N TYR A 182 -3.48 2.13 4.74
CA TYR A 182 -2.88 2.69 3.53
C TYR A 182 -1.77 1.77 3.05
N ALA A 183 -1.79 1.39 1.76
CA ALA A 183 -0.70 0.63 1.15
C ALA A 183 0.52 1.55 0.94
N ILE A 184 1.71 1.06 1.31
CA ILE A 184 2.99 1.74 1.13
C ILE A 184 4.04 0.78 0.63
#